data_2823b9bea7479ef924f3192eec1b6a75
#
_entry.id   2823b9bea7479ef924f3192eec1b6a75
#
_cell.length_a   1.000
_cell.length_b   1.000
_cell.length_c   1.000
_cell.angle_alpha   90.00
_cell.angle_beta   90.00
_cell.angle_gamma   90.00
#
_symmetry.space_group_name_H-M   'P 1'
#
loop_
_entity.id
_entity.type
_entity.pdbx_description
1 polymer ?
#
loop_
_entity_poly.entity_id
_entity_poly.type
_entity_poly.pdbx_seq_one_letter_code
_entity_poly.pdbx_strand_id
1 'polypeptide(L)'
;MENEEKYKKEKVNIDLYWANVFAIILLIPTVIIYGLPYYLIWKDTIHFKDFSLPHFFESSWVFIIAMIIGIIAHELIHGAVWAVFAKNGFKSIKFGIIWKMITPYCHCKEPLKVRQYALGAIMPAIILGFIPAIWAIIMGNIGLLILGMFFTVAAGGDFLIIHALRKEKKDTLIEDHPSEVGYFAYRLNGEE
;
A
#
# COMPACT_ATOMS: atom_id res chain seq x y z
N MET A 1 25.48 -10.83 22.19
CA MET A 1 25.59 -9.96 23.38
C MET A 1 26.17 -8.57 23.06
N GLU A 2 27.23 -8.45 22.24
CA GLU A 2 27.88 -7.15 21.98
C GLU A 2 27.05 -6.15 21.14
N ASN A 3 26.05 -6.61 20.41
CA ASN A 3 25.18 -5.76 19.59
C ASN A 3 23.91 -5.23 20.30
N GLU A 4 23.52 -5.82 21.42
CA GLU A 4 22.31 -5.41 22.16
C GLU A 4 22.53 -4.15 23.00
N GLU A 5 23.78 -3.87 23.41
CA GLU A 5 24.12 -2.64 24.12
C GLU A 5 24.14 -1.38 23.23
N LYS A 6 24.24 -1.56 21.90
CA LYS A 6 24.40 -0.45 20.96
C LYS A 6 23.07 0.11 20.45
N TYR A 7 22.01 -0.69 20.39
CA TYR A 7 20.73 -0.32 19.82
C TYR A 7 19.57 -0.54 20.80
N LYS A 8 18.71 0.46 20.91
CA LYS A 8 17.42 0.37 21.59
C LYS A 8 16.36 -0.04 20.59
N LYS A 9 15.70 -1.19 20.81
CA LYS A 9 14.57 -1.64 19.99
C LYS A 9 13.30 -0.99 20.53
N GLU A 10 12.71 -0.10 19.75
CA GLU A 10 11.46 0.57 20.08
C GLU A 10 10.33 0.14 19.15
N LYS A 11 9.15 -0.12 19.73
CA LYS A 11 7.95 -0.49 18.99
C LYS A 11 7.18 0.75 18.58
N VAL A 12 6.87 0.84 17.30
CA VAL A 12 5.98 1.86 16.73
C VAL A 12 4.74 1.17 16.18
N ASN A 13 3.62 1.37 16.83
CA ASN A 13 2.31 0.82 16.43
C ASN A 13 1.48 1.87 15.72
N ILE A 14 0.76 1.42 14.69
CA ILE A 14 -0.29 2.19 14.05
C ILE A 14 -1.62 1.59 14.51
N ASP A 15 -2.47 2.44 15.08
CA ASP A 15 -3.80 2.04 15.48
C ASP A 15 -4.63 1.66 14.24
N LEU A 16 -5.15 0.45 14.22
CA LEU A 16 -5.90 -0.10 13.10
C LEU A 16 -7.21 0.66 12.84
N TYR A 17 -7.86 1.16 13.89
CA TYR A 17 -9.05 1.99 13.74
C TYR A 17 -8.72 3.27 12.96
N TRP A 18 -7.64 3.96 13.36
CA TRP A 18 -7.16 5.14 12.65
C TRP A 18 -6.70 4.84 11.21
N ALA A 19 -6.11 3.67 10.96
CA ALA A 19 -5.74 3.27 9.61
C ALA A 19 -6.98 3.14 8.70
N ASN A 20 -8.06 2.55 9.19
CA ASN A 20 -9.32 2.46 8.44
C ASN A 20 -9.98 3.83 8.25
N VAL A 21 -10.01 4.68 9.28
CA VAL A 21 -10.53 6.05 9.18
C VAL A 21 -9.73 6.86 8.16
N PHE A 22 -8.40 6.73 8.20
CA PHE A 22 -7.53 7.40 7.25
C PHE A 22 -7.78 6.93 5.80
N ALA A 23 -7.97 5.64 5.56
CA ALA A 23 -8.30 5.11 4.24
C ALA A 23 -9.64 5.72 3.71
N ILE A 24 -10.65 5.87 4.57
CA ILE A 24 -11.91 6.53 4.20
C ILE A 24 -11.67 8.01 3.88
N ILE A 25 -10.90 8.72 4.69
CA ILE A 25 -10.55 10.13 4.45
C ILE A 25 -9.77 10.28 3.15
N LEU A 26 -8.87 9.33 2.85
CA LEU A 26 -8.05 9.32 1.64
C LEU A 26 -8.89 9.19 0.36
N LEU A 27 -10.10 8.65 0.46
CA LEU A 27 -11.00 8.56 -0.68
C LEU A 27 -11.33 9.95 -1.26
N ILE A 28 -11.50 10.96 -0.41
CA ILE A 28 -11.86 12.33 -0.85
C ILE A 28 -10.77 12.92 -1.76
N PRO A 29 -9.50 13.06 -1.33
CA PRO A 29 -8.45 13.58 -2.20
C PRO A 29 -8.20 12.68 -3.42
N THR A 30 -8.37 11.35 -3.29
CA THR A 30 -8.22 10.42 -4.42
C THR A 30 -9.27 10.70 -5.50
N VAL A 31 -10.54 10.88 -5.12
CA VAL A 31 -11.62 11.26 -6.07
C VAL A 31 -11.33 12.61 -6.71
N ILE A 32 -10.86 13.59 -5.96
CA ILE A 32 -10.54 14.91 -6.51
C ILE A 32 -9.36 14.83 -7.47
N ILE A 33 -8.26 14.18 -7.06
CA ILE A 33 -7.00 14.15 -7.84
C ILE A 33 -7.16 13.36 -9.14
N TYR A 34 -7.91 12.26 -9.14
CA TYR A 34 -8.07 11.41 -10.32
C TYR A 34 -9.41 11.62 -11.03
N GLY A 35 -10.50 11.72 -10.25
CA GLY A 35 -11.84 11.82 -10.81
C GLY A 35 -12.10 13.16 -11.49
N LEU A 36 -11.63 14.27 -10.91
CA LEU A 36 -11.84 15.60 -11.50
C LEU A 36 -11.13 15.76 -12.86
N PRO A 37 -9.82 15.45 -13.01
CA PRO A 37 -9.17 15.49 -14.33
C PRO A 37 -9.83 14.55 -15.34
N TYR A 38 -10.18 13.32 -14.92
CA TYR A 38 -10.90 12.39 -15.77
C TYR A 38 -12.22 12.98 -16.27
N TYR A 39 -13.03 13.53 -15.37
CA TYR A 39 -14.31 14.16 -15.72
C TYR A 39 -14.11 15.34 -16.67
N LEU A 40 -13.18 16.25 -16.41
CA LEU A 40 -12.94 17.42 -17.23
C LEU A 40 -12.52 17.08 -18.67
N ILE A 41 -11.76 15.99 -18.84
CA ILE A 41 -11.29 15.55 -20.17
C ILE A 41 -12.40 14.80 -20.92
N TRP A 42 -13.16 13.95 -20.24
CA TRP A 42 -14.07 12.98 -20.88
C TRP A 42 -15.56 13.30 -20.72
N LYS A 43 -15.95 14.42 -20.09
CA LYS A 43 -17.35 14.77 -19.80
C LYS A 43 -18.27 14.73 -21.01
N ASP A 44 -17.76 15.09 -22.20
CA ASP A 44 -18.55 15.16 -23.42
C ASP A 44 -18.74 13.77 -24.07
N THR A 45 -17.98 12.77 -23.63
CA THR A 45 -18.08 11.37 -24.09
C THR A 45 -18.78 10.45 -23.09
N ILE A 46 -19.05 10.94 -21.87
CA ILE A 46 -19.75 10.17 -20.84
C ILE A 46 -21.24 10.27 -21.07
N HIS A 47 -21.83 9.24 -21.66
CA HIS A 47 -23.28 9.13 -21.84
C HIS A 47 -23.89 8.24 -20.77
N PHE A 48 -24.44 8.81 -19.71
CA PHE A 48 -25.15 8.07 -18.65
C PHE A 48 -26.34 7.25 -19.16
N LYS A 49 -26.85 7.54 -20.36
CA LYS A 49 -27.94 6.81 -21.00
C LYS A 49 -27.56 5.40 -21.45
N ASP A 50 -26.27 5.14 -21.65
CA ASP A 50 -25.76 3.85 -22.11
C ASP A 50 -25.48 2.90 -20.92
N PHE A 51 -25.71 3.35 -19.68
CA PHE A 51 -25.62 2.51 -18.50
C PHE A 51 -26.76 1.50 -18.51
N SER A 52 -26.44 0.24 -18.74
CA SER A 52 -27.37 -0.86 -18.62
C SER A 52 -26.99 -1.81 -17.50
N LEU A 53 -27.96 -2.17 -16.65
CA LEU A 53 -27.73 -3.11 -15.54
C LEU A 53 -27.15 -4.45 -16.00
N PRO A 54 -27.65 -5.10 -17.09
CA PRO A 54 -27.07 -6.35 -17.58
C PRO A 54 -25.59 -6.21 -17.91
N HIS A 55 -25.19 -5.18 -18.65
CA HIS A 55 -23.81 -4.96 -19.02
C HIS A 55 -22.92 -4.66 -17.81
N PHE A 56 -23.46 -3.97 -16.80
CA PHE A 56 -22.77 -3.75 -15.53
C PHE A 56 -22.48 -5.10 -14.82
N PHE A 57 -23.43 -6.02 -14.74
CA PHE A 57 -23.23 -7.31 -14.12
C PHE A 57 -22.26 -8.21 -14.88
N GLU A 58 -22.31 -8.23 -16.20
CA GLU A 58 -21.35 -8.96 -17.04
C GLU A 58 -19.92 -8.47 -16.85
N SER A 59 -19.72 -7.16 -16.73
CA SER A 59 -18.39 -6.57 -16.51
C SER A 59 -17.90 -6.69 -15.06
N SER A 60 -18.81 -6.84 -14.10
CA SER A 60 -18.47 -6.87 -12.65
C SER A 60 -17.60 -8.04 -12.25
N TRP A 61 -17.75 -9.22 -12.88
CA TRP A 61 -16.92 -10.37 -12.59
C TRP A 61 -15.45 -10.15 -12.94
N VAL A 62 -15.18 -9.51 -14.07
CA VAL A 62 -13.83 -9.16 -14.50
C VAL A 62 -13.21 -8.18 -13.50
N PHE A 63 -14.00 -7.20 -13.05
CA PHE A 63 -13.55 -6.23 -12.06
C PHE A 63 -13.26 -6.89 -10.70
N ILE A 64 -14.12 -7.78 -10.22
CA ILE A 64 -13.91 -8.52 -8.96
C ILE A 64 -12.65 -9.38 -9.05
N ILE A 65 -12.45 -10.09 -10.16
CA ILE A 65 -11.25 -10.90 -10.38
C ILE A 65 -10.00 -10.02 -10.39
N ALA A 66 -10.05 -8.88 -11.08
CA ALA A 66 -8.95 -7.92 -11.13
C ALA A 66 -8.63 -7.36 -9.73
N MET A 67 -9.63 -7.08 -8.90
CA MET A 67 -9.43 -6.67 -7.51
C MET A 67 -8.75 -7.76 -6.68
N ILE A 68 -9.21 -9.01 -6.78
CA ILE A 68 -8.63 -10.13 -6.03
C ILE A 68 -7.17 -10.35 -6.45
N ILE A 69 -6.90 -10.38 -7.75
CA ILE A 69 -5.53 -10.49 -8.29
C ILE A 69 -4.68 -9.31 -7.81
N GLY A 70 -5.22 -8.11 -7.85
CA GLY A 70 -4.53 -6.91 -7.41
C GLY A 70 -4.21 -6.91 -5.91
N ILE A 71 -5.09 -7.43 -5.05
CA ILE A 71 -4.83 -7.57 -3.61
C ILE A 71 -3.65 -8.54 -3.38
N ILE A 72 -3.62 -9.66 -4.09
CA ILE A 72 -2.49 -10.60 -4.03
C ILE A 72 -1.21 -9.95 -4.56
N ALA A 73 -1.30 -9.24 -5.69
CA ALA A 73 -0.18 -8.53 -6.29
C ALA A 73 0.36 -7.43 -5.36
N HIS A 74 -0.49 -6.75 -4.59
CA HIS A 74 -0.10 -5.75 -3.61
C HIS A 74 0.92 -6.31 -2.61
N GLU A 75 0.60 -7.43 -1.98
CA GLU A 75 1.50 -8.10 -1.03
C GLU A 75 2.77 -8.64 -1.71
N LEU A 76 2.62 -9.19 -2.92
CA LEU A 76 3.77 -9.67 -3.68
C LEU A 76 4.74 -8.55 -4.05
N ILE A 77 4.25 -7.35 -4.36
CA ILE A 77 5.08 -6.19 -4.66
C ILE A 77 5.87 -5.76 -3.43
N HIS A 78 5.25 -5.68 -2.24
CA HIS A 78 5.96 -5.43 -0.98
C HIS A 78 7.10 -6.44 -0.82
N GLY A 79 6.77 -7.72 -0.89
CA GLY A 79 7.75 -8.79 -0.71
C GLY A 79 8.87 -8.78 -1.75
N ALA A 80 8.55 -8.52 -3.02
CA ALA A 80 9.54 -8.45 -4.08
C ALA A 80 10.53 -7.31 -3.85
N VAL A 81 10.05 -6.12 -3.48
CA VAL A 81 10.92 -4.96 -3.24
C VAL A 81 11.77 -5.15 -1.99
N TRP A 82 11.19 -5.61 -0.88
CA TRP A 82 11.96 -5.88 0.34
C TRP A 82 12.97 -7.01 0.16
N ALA A 83 12.65 -8.05 -0.62
CA ALA A 83 13.56 -9.15 -0.92
C ALA A 83 14.85 -8.70 -1.63
N VAL A 84 14.79 -7.63 -2.44
CA VAL A 84 15.98 -7.06 -3.10
C VAL A 84 16.98 -6.52 -2.07
N PHE A 85 16.51 -6.04 -0.92
CA PHE A 85 17.35 -5.42 0.11
C PHE A 85 17.66 -6.37 1.27
N ALA A 86 16.87 -7.42 1.46
CA ALA A 86 17.08 -8.41 2.51
C ALA A 86 18.27 -9.32 2.18
N LYS A 87 19.09 -9.66 3.20
CA LYS A 87 20.30 -10.49 3.02
C LYS A 87 20.02 -11.86 2.42
N ASN A 88 18.90 -12.49 2.86
CA ASN A 88 18.51 -13.81 2.37
C ASN A 88 17.43 -13.74 1.27
N GLY A 89 17.21 -12.55 0.68
CA GLY A 89 16.25 -12.35 -0.41
C GLY A 89 14.83 -12.79 -0.04
N PHE A 90 14.15 -13.51 -0.90
CA PHE A 90 12.79 -14.01 -0.67
C PHE A 90 12.63 -14.94 0.53
N LYS A 91 13.71 -15.57 1.04
CA LYS A 91 13.64 -16.38 2.28
C LYS A 91 13.34 -15.56 3.51
N SER A 92 13.59 -14.26 3.45
CA SER A 92 13.28 -13.29 4.51
C SER A 92 11.82 -12.82 4.46
N ILE A 93 11.11 -13.10 3.38
CA ILE A 93 9.73 -12.67 3.19
C ILE A 93 8.77 -13.78 3.65
N LYS A 94 7.73 -13.38 4.38
CA LYS A 94 6.64 -14.24 4.80
C LYS A 94 5.32 -13.63 4.38
N PHE A 95 4.53 -14.39 3.63
CA PHE A 95 3.15 -14.04 3.29
C PHE A 95 2.17 -14.78 4.20
N GLY A 96 1.03 -14.18 4.47
CA GLY A 96 -0.01 -14.79 5.25
C GLY A 96 -1.34 -14.06 5.16
N ILE A 97 -2.30 -14.51 5.95
CA ILE A 97 -3.63 -13.90 6.08
C ILE A 97 -3.93 -13.71 7.56
N ILE A 98 -4.29 -12.51 7.95
CA ILE A 98 -4.83 -12.22 9.29
C ILE A 98 -6.31 -12.61 9.25
N TRP A 99 -6.61 -13.83 9.64
CA TRP A 99 -7.95 -14.42 9.53
C TRP A 99 -9.05 -13.63 10.24
N LYS A 100 -8.70 -12.95 11.34
CA LYS A 100 -9.65 -12.10 12.08
C LYS A 100 -10.22 -10.97 11.24
N MET A 101 -9.49 -10.51 10.22
CA MET A 101 -9.86 -9.38 9.35
C MET A 101 -9.88 -9.77 7.86
N ILE A 102 -9.58 -11.03 7.55
CA ILE A 102 -9.43 -11.56 6.17
C ILE A 102 -8.48 -10.67 5.35
N THR A 103 -7.42 -10.16 5.99
CA THR A 103 -6.47 -9.24 5.37
C THR A 103 -5.18 -9.99 5.05
N PRO A 104 -4.80 -10.09 3.77
CA PRO A 104 -3.47 -10.55 3.39
C PRO A 104 -2.40 -9.64 3.99
N TYR A 105 -1.23 -10.19 4.23
CA TYR A 105 -0.06 -9.41 4.66
C TYR A 105 1.23 -9.97 4.09
N CYS A 106 2.18 -9.08 3.90
CA CYS A 106 3.56 -9.39 3.62
C CYS A 106 4.42 -8.91 4.80
N HIS A 107 5.35 -9.75 5.25
CA HIS A 107 6.22 -9.47 6.39
C HIS A 107 7.68 -9.75 6.02
N CYS A 108 8.55 -8.76 6.25
CA CYS A 108 9.99 -8.90 6.13
C CYS A 108 10.60 -9.24 7.50
N LYS A 109 11.17 -10.43 7.64
CA LYS A 109 11.76 -10.92 8.89
C LYS A 109 13.12 -10.30 9.23
N GLU A 110 13.72 -9.59 8.29
CA GLU A 110 15.03 -8.98 8.45
C GLU A 110 14.91 -7.47 8.56
N PRO A 111 15.69 -6.82 9.43
CA PRO A 111 15.73 -5.37 9.51
C PRO A 111 16.25 -4.75 8.21
N LEU A 112 15.54 -3.76 7.70
CA LEU A 112 15.91 -2.97 6.53
C LEU A 112 16.15 -1.52 6.93
N LYS A 113 16.96 -0.77 6.19
CA LYS A 113 17.08 0.67 6.39
C LYS A 113 15.74 1.36 6.09
N VAL A 114 15.45 2.48 6.79
CA VAL A 114 14.23 3.29 6.59
C VAL A 114 13.92 3.51 5.12
N ARG A 115 14.93 3.87 4.30
CA ARG A 115 14.72 4.12 2.86
C ARG A 115 14.29 2.87 2.09
N GLN A 116 14.88 1.72 2.42
CA GLN A 116 14.58 0.44 1.77
C GLN A 116 13.18 -0.05 2.15
N TYR A 117 12.86 0.07 3.45
CA TYR A 117 11.54 -0.30 3.97
C TYR A 117 10.44 0.60 3.38
N ALA A 118 10.66 1.93 3.37
CA ALA A 118 9.72 2.90 2.80
C ALA A 118 9.51 2.70 1.29
N LEU A 119 10.58 2.34 0.54
CA LEU A 119 10.45 2.01 -0.87
C LEU A 119 9.55 0.80 -1.09
N GLY A 120 9.71 -0.26 -0.31
CA GLY A 120 8.82 -1.41 -0.36
C GLY A 120 7.39 -1.05 0.01
N ALA A 121 7.19 -0.22 1.04
CA ALA A 121 5.86 0.21 1.47
C ALA A 121 5.12 1.05 0.41
N ILE A 122 5.79 1.94 -0.33
CA ILE A 122 5.12 2.81 -1.33
C ILE A 122 4.85 2.11 -2.67
N MET A 123 5.61 1.07 -3.00
CA MET A 123 5.63 0.51 -4.35
C MET A 123 4.28 -0.04 -4.84
N PRO A 124 3.45 -0.73 -4.02
CA PRO A 124 2.12 -1.16 -4.46
C PRO A 124 1.21 0.02 -4.82
N ALA A 125 1.24 1.11 -4.05
CA ALA A 125 0.47 2.31 -4.38
C ALA A 125 0.88 2.91 -5.73
N ILE A 126 2.18 2.89 -6.04
CA ILE A 126 2.69 3.37 -7.34
C ILE A 126 2.22 2.46 -8.47
N ILE A 127 2.45 1.14 -8.35
CA ILE A 127 2.24 0.18 -9.44
C ILE A 127 0.76 -0.11 -9.67
N LEU A 128 -0.03 -0.27 -8.61
CA LEU A 128 -1.44 -0.66 -8.71
C LEU A 128 -2.40 0.52 -8.57
N GLY A 129 -1.96 1.61 -7.95
CA GLY A 129 -2.76 2.83 -7.75
C GLY A 129 -2.44 3.91 -8.77
N PHE A 130 -1.31 4.60 -8.61
CA PHE A 130 -0.99 5.83 -9.33
C PHE A 130 -0.83 5.61 -10.84
N ILE A 131 -0.03 4.61 -11.24
CA ILE A 131 0.21 4.34 -12.67
C ILE A 131 -1.08 3.97 -13.39
N PRO A 132 -1.91 3.00 -12.92
CA PRO A 132 -3.17 2.68 -13.56
C PRO A 132 -4.16 3.86 -13.58
N ALA A 133 -4.24 4.66 -12.50
CA ALA A 133 -5.13 5.82 -12.47
C ALA A 133 -4.73 6.89 -13.50
N ILE A 134 -3.44 7.21 -13.61
CA ILE A 134 -2.93 8.14 -14.62
C ILE A 134 -3.19 7.61 -16.03
N TRP A 135 -2.91 6.32 -16.27
CA TRP A 135 -3.14 5.67 -17.54
C TRP A 135 -4.63 5.67 -17.93
N ALA A 136 -5.50 5.44 -16.94
CA ALA A 136 -6.95 5.49 -17.10
C ALA A 136 -7.44 6.89 -17.54
N ILE A 137 -6.87 7.96 -16.97
CA ILE A 137 -7.18 9.34 -17.35
C ILE A 137 -6.77 9.59 -18.81
N ILE A 138 -5.62 9.09 -19.23
CA ILE A 138 -5.14 9.25 -20.62
C ILE A 138 -6.02 8.50 -21.60
N MET A 139 -6.43 7.27 -21.26
CA MET A 139 -7.16 6.37 -22.16
C MET A 139 -8.69 6.52 -22.09
N GLY A 140 -9.22 7.28 -21.13
CA GLY A 140 -10.67 7.40 -20.91
C GLY A 140 -11.32 6.13 -20.36
N ASN A 141 -10.55 5.26 -19.65
CA ASN A 141 -11.07 4.00 -19.15
C ASN A 141 -11.52 4.13 -17.69
N ILE A 142 -12.83 4.24 -17.46
CA ILE A 142 -13.43 4.41 -16.13
C ILE A 142 -13.19 3.19 -15.21
N GLY A 143 -13.21 1.98 -15.75
CA GLY A 143 -12.97 0.75 -14.96
C GLY A 143 -11.55 0.71 -14.38
N LEU A 144 -10.56 1.05 -15.22
CA LEU A 144 -9.17 1.15 -14.78
C LEU A 144 -8.95 2.31 -13.79
N LEU A 145 -9.69 3.43 -13.95
CA LEU A 145 -9.66 4.54 -13.01
C LEU A 145 -10.14 4.11 -11.63
N ILE A 146 -11.29 3.44 -11.55
CA ILE A 146 -11.85 2.94 -10.29
C ILE A 146 -10.90 1.95 -9.62
N LEU A 147 -10.27 1.07 -10.40
CA LEU A 147 -9.27 0.12 -9.90
C LEU A 147 -8.05 0.82 -9.32
N GLY A 148 -7.50 1.82 -10.03
CA GLY A 148 -6.37 2.62 -9.55
C GLY A 148 -6.72 3.43 -8.29
N MET A 149 -7.92 4.00 -8.22
CA MET A 149 -8.43 4.70 -7.03
C MET A 149 -8.55 3.73 -5.86
N PHE A 150 -9.10 2.54 -6.09
CA PHE A 150 -9.24 1.51 -5.07
C PHE A 150 -7.88 1.13 -4.47
N PHE A 151 -6.87 0.84 -5.29
CA PHE A 151 -5.54 0.46 -4.79
C PHE A 151 -4.77 1.62 -4.17
N THR A 152 -5.03 2.87 -4.58
CA THR A 152 -4.49 4.05 -3.89
C THR A 152 -5.06 4.15 -2.46
N VAL A 153 -6.36 3.93 -2.29
CA VAL A 153 -7.02 3.97 -0.98
C VAL A 153 -6.63 2.75 -0.13
N ALA A 154 -6.53 1.57 -0.75
CA ALA A 154 -6.10 0.33 -0.08
C ALA A 154 -4.69 0.46 0.52
N ALA A 155 -3.79 1.22 -0.12
CA ALA A 155 -2.47 1.54 0.40
C ALA A 155 -2.47 2.56 1.57
N GLY A 156 -3.63 2.91 2.12
CA GLY A 156 -3.73 3.87 3.22
C GLY A 156 -2.90 3.50 4.45
N GLY A 157 -2.83 2.20 4.79
CA GLY A 157 -1.96 1.69 5.85
C GLY A 157 -0.48 1.94 5.57
N ASP A 158 -0.05 1.72 4.33
CA ASP A 158 1.33 1.94 3.91
C ASP A 158 1.72 3.42 3.99
N PHE A 159 0.81 4.32 3.61
CA PHE A 159 1.04 5.76 3.75
C PHE A 159 1.20 6.19 5.21
N LEU A 160 0.46 5.58 6.15
CA LEU A 160 0.61 5.84 7.58
C LEU A 160 1.96 5.33 8.10
N ILE A 161 2.39 4.15 7.66
CA ILE A 161 3.74 3.62 7.95
C ILE A 161 4.80 4.58 7.43
N ILE A 162 4.71 5.01 6.17
CA ILE A 162 5.65 5.97 5.56
C ILE A 162 5.65 7.30 6.31
N HIS A 163 4.47 7.75 6.76
CA HIS A 163 4.37 8.96 7.57
C HIS A 163 5.08 8.80 8.93
N ALA A 164 4.92 7.66 9.60
CA ALA A 164 5.59 7.36 10.85
C ALA A 164 7.12 7.29 10.67
N LEU A 165 7.61 6.69 9.57
CA LEU A 165 9.03 6.60 9.24
C LEU A 165 9.73 7.96 9.05
N ARG A 166 8.98 9.05 8.82
CA ARG A 166 9.57 10.40 8.71
C ARG A 166 10.27 10.86 9.99
N LYS A 167 9.92 10.27 11.12
CA LYS A 167 10.54 10.56 12.42
C LYS A 167 11.86 9.81 12.62
N GLU A 168 12.13 8.81 11.80
CA GLU A 168 13.32 7.97 11.90
C GLU A 168 14.46 8.51 11.03
N LYS A 169 15.70 8.31 11.48
CA LYS A 169 16.89 8.64 10.69
C LYS A 169 16.98 7.67 9.49
N LYS A 170 17.51 8.14 8.38
CA LYS A 170 17.53 7.40 7.10
C LYS A 170 18.21 6.03 7.15
N ASP A 171 19.17 5.88 8.05
CA ASP A 171 19.95 4.65 8.26
C ASP A 171 19.48 3.82 9.46
N THR A 172 18.46 4.27 10.21
CA THR A 172 17.80 3.48 11.25
C THR A 172 17.30 2.17 10.64
N LEU A 173 17.52 1.07 11.35
CA LEU A 173 17.03 -0.24 10.93
C LEU A 173 15.58 -0.41 11.39
N ILE A 174 14.74 -0.82 10.47
CA ILE A 174 13.31 -1.06 10.65
C ILE A 174 13.05 -2.54 10.43
N GLU A 175 12.44 -3.19 11.39
CA GLU A 175 11.95 -4.56 11.31
C GLU A 175 10.43 -4.55 11.39
N ASP A 176 9.78 -5.23 10.49
CA ASP A 176 8.34 -5.32 10.43
C ASP A 176 7.76 -5.99 11.68
N HIS A 177 6.60 -5.54 12.17
CA HIS A 177 5.98 -6.17 13.35
C HIS A 177 5.29 -7.48 12.95
N PRO A 178 5.53 -8.62 13.65
CA PRO A 178 5.08 -9.94 13.20
C PRO A 178 3.57 -10.16 13.25
N SER A 179 2.82 -9.35 13.99
CA SER A 179 1.37 -9.58 14.23
C SER A 179 0.51 -8.33 14.34
N GLU A 180 1.11 -7.14 14.31
CA GLU A 180 0.40 -5.86 14.42
C GLU A 180 0.80 -4.94 13.28
N VAL A 181 -0.02 -3.94 12.99
CA VAL A 181 0.33 -2.91 12.00
C VAL A 181 1.35 -1.96 12.63
N GLY A 182 2.57 -1.97 12.11
CA GLY A 182 3.66 -1.17 12.65
C GLY A 182 5.02 -1.85 12.48
N TYR A 183 6.01 -1.31 13.16
CA TYR A 183 7.40 -1.77 13.02
C TYR A 183 8.18 -1.62 14.33
N PHE A 184 9.33 -2.27 14.41
CA PHE A 184 10.36 -2.01 15.39
C PHE A 184 11.45 -1.15 14.78
N ALA A 185 11.81 -0.05 15.46
CA ALA A 185 12.95 0.78 15.10
C ALA A 185 14.15 0.47 16.02
N TYR A 186 15.31 0.23 15.40
CA TYR A 186 16.57 0.03 16.11
C TYR A 186 17.35 1.35 16.14
N ARG A 187 17.19 2.11 17.21
CA ARG A 187 17.86 3.41 17.40
C ARG A 187 19.16 3.24 18.16
N LEU A 188 20.18 4.01 17.84
CA LEU A 188 21.45 4.00 18.59
C LEU A 188 21.21 4.55 20.00
N ASN A 189 21.77 3.86 21.01
CA ASN A 189 21.74 4.33 22.40
C ASN A 189 22.48 5.68 22.52
N GLY A 190 21.81 6.71 23.06
CA GLY A 190 22.40 8.04 23.26
C GLY A 190 22.11 9.06 22.17
N GLU A 191 21.28 8.74 21.17
CA GLU A 191 20.77 9.70 20.19
C GLU A 191 19.28 9.94 20.46
N GLU A 192 18.95 11.01 21.21
CA GLU A 192 17.63 11.63 21.31
C GLU A 192 17.46 12.71 20.21
#